data_306680ff339bc4daed6ce51b783f9094
#
_entry.id   306680ff339bc4daed6ce51b783f9094
#
_cell.length_a   1.000
_cell.length_b   1.000
_cell.length_c   1.000
_cell.angle_alpha   90.00
_cell.angle_beta   90.00
_cell.angle_gamma   90.00
#
_symmetry.space_group_name_H-M   'P 1'
#
loop_
_entity.id
_entity.type
_entity.pdbx_description
1 polymer ?
#
loop_
_entity_poly.entity_id
_entity_poly.type
_entity_poly.pdbx_seq_one_letter_code
_entity_poly.pdbx_strand_id
1 'polypeptide(L)'
;MVSSAPEIPQPHRSSFLPRSVAAVVALSLGLATSVVGPVDSASAHGGEIREREYWLEDYGITEAWKDTKGAGVTVAVIDSGVDGSHPDLEGGVTGGTDVSGAGVPDGQRGIGEVPEHGTLVASLIAGRGHVPEEPKETPSASPSPSASGSPSAAPSKSAEATKEAKEPEKTPVQAAGRGSDGVVGVAPEAQLLAVSLWIGGEASGPNPAGVSIDDQIPNAVRWAVDNGASVINMSLGSTSPTWPESWDEAFLYAEQNDVVIVAAAGNRAGGSVQVGAPATMPGVLAVGGLDAKGAASRESSSEGISIGIAAPAENLVGALPGGLYASKWSGTSGAAPLVSGVAALIRAKYPELTAPQVINRIIMTARDAGIPGQDTIYGHGILDAAAAVNADLAVPEERLLGAGGVVSMAQYIETYRRGEVPPPPPPEAAASEEPLPDIPEPTVPAAQERASTSSSLPAFIVFGFGGLILVILLGGTYQVVRIHRENNRAGASRSEPPLDRGASGNPASTDALDGRSAASDSR
;
A
#
# COMPACT_ATOMS: atom_id res chain seq x y z
N MET A 1 44.72 65.38 42.20
CA MET A 1 44.32 65.62 40.78
C MET A 1 43.87 64.30 40.25
N VAL A 2 42.56 64.04 40.30
CA VAL A 2 41.95 62.79 39.84
C VAL A 2 41.26 63.13 38.51
N SER A 3 41.76 62.56 37.43
CA SER A 3 41.20 62.72 36.05
C SER A 3 40.07 61.77 35.88
N SER A 4 38.89 62.30 35.68
CA SER A 4 37.67 61.56 35.28
C SER A 4 37.67 61.23 33.82
N ALA A 5 37.52 59.95 33.51
CA ALA A 5 37.29 59.43 32.17
C ALA A 5 35.80 59.58 31.78
N PRO A 6 35.44 59.78 30.47
CA PRO A 6 34.07 59.99 30.07
C PRO A 6 33.32 58.63 29.90
N GLU A 7 32.07 58.64 30.37
CA GLU A 7 31.09 57.55 30.20
C GLU A 7 30.69 57.38 28.75
N ILE A 8 30.76 56.13 28.28
CA ILE A 8 30.26 55.68 26.96
C ILE A 8 28.79 55.31 27.16
N PRO A 9 27.84 55.84 26.35
CA PRO A 9 26.44 55.45 26.45
C PRO A 9 26.21 54.02 25.95
N GLN A 10 25.54 53.22 26.78
CA GLN A 10 25.09 51.87 26.48
C GLN A 10 23.95 51.92 25.45
N PRO A 11 23.95 51.04 24.40
CA PRO A 11 22.83 50.95 23.49
C PRO A 11 21.67 50.21 24.15
N HIS A 12 20.48 50.80 24.02
CA HIS A 12 19.22 50.21 24.41
C HIS A 12 19.05 48.80 23.80
N ARG A 13 18.98 47.79 24.65
CA ARG A 13 18.54 46.43 24.27
C ARG A 13 17.05 46.46 23.97
N SER A 14 16.70 46.59 22.71
CA SER A 14 15.38 46.18 22.24
C SER A 14 15.28 44.64 22.33
N SER A 15 14.41 44.18 23.18
CA SER A 15 14.04 42.78 23.31
C SER A 15 13.30 42.31 22.03
N PHE A 16 14.05 41.85 21.05
CA PHE A 16 13.49 41.00 20.01
C PHE A 16 13.42 39.57 20.54
N LEU A 17 12.23 39.15 20.94
CA LEU A 17 11.90 37.74 21.07
C LEU A 17 12.14 37.06 19.71
N PRO A 18 12.96 36.02 19.65
CA PRO A 18 12.93 35.16 18.47
C PRO A 18 11.58 34.43 18.46
N ARG A 19 10.73 34.78 17.54
CA ARG A 19 9.63 33.90 17.13
C ARG A 19 10.29 32.65 16.59
N SER A 20 10.34 31.63 17.42
CA SER A 20 10.57 30.25 16.99
C SER A 20 9.46 29.93 16.03
N VAL A 21 9.75 30.00 14.74
CA VAL A 21 8.98 29.32 13.70
C VAL A 21 9.27 27.84 13.95
N ALA A 22 8.45 27.22 14.78
CA ALA A 22 8.30 25.78 14.76
C ALA A 22 7.73 25.47 13.36
N ALA A 23 8.63 25.14 12.44
CA ALA A 23 8.23 24.42 11.26
C ALA A 23 7.71 23.06 11.75
N VAL A 24 6.41 22.97 11.95
CA VAL A 24 5.69 21.72 12.01
C VAL A 24 5.84 21.15 10.61
N VAL A 25 6.87 20.35 10.39
CA VAL A 25 6.93 19.40 9.31
C VAL A 25 5.87 18.37 9.68
N ALA A 26 4.64 18.60 9.25
CA ALA A 26 3.63 17.56 9.19
C ALA A 26 4.20 16.53 8.22
N LEU A 27 4.79 15.46 8.76
CA LEU A 27 5.07 14.24 8.04
C LEU A 27 3.69 13.66 7.70
N SER A 28 3.10 14.15 6.61
CA SER A 28 1.95 13.49 6.01
C SER A 28 2.48 12.16 5.48
N LEU A 29 2.41 11.10 6.31
CA LEU A 29 2.36 9.75 5.79
C LEU A 29 1.11 9.72 4.91
N GLY A 30 1.27 10.10 3.65
CA GLY A 30 0.27 9.81 2.64
C GLY A 30 0.22 8.29 2.53
N LEU A 31 -0.63 7.65 3.35
CA LEU A 31 -1.12 6.35 2.96
C LEU A 31 -1.73 6.61 1.59
N ALA A 32 -1.07 6.08 0.56
CA ALA A 32 -1.71 5.96 -0.72
C ALA A 32 -3.02 5.25 -0.42
N THR A 33 -4.13 5.97 -0.49
CA THR A 33 -5.42 5.35 -0.54
C THR A 33 -5.32 4.36 -1.68
N SER A 34 -5.02 3.11 -1.33
CA SER A 34 -5.30 2.02 -2.22
C SER A 34 -6.72 2.31 -2.63
N VAL A 35 -6.95 2.60 -3.90
CA VAL A 35 -8.31 2.72 -4.41
C VAL A 35 -8.88 1.33 -4.20
N VAL A 36 -9.40 1.10 -3.00
CA VAL A 36 -10.36 0.04 -2.76
C VAL A 36 -11.51 0.49 -3.65
N GLY A 37 -11.56 -0.05 -4.84
CA GLY A 37 -12.70 0.14 -5.73
C GLY A 37 -13.93 -0.20 -4.93
N PRO A 38 -15.14 0.27 -5.31
CA PRO A 38 -16.33 -0.02 -4.57
C PRO A 38 -16.30 -1.48 -4.19
N VAL A 39 -16.29 -1.74 -2.87
CA VAL A 39 -16.35 -3.10 -2.33
C VAL A 39 -17.71 -3.59 -2.78
N ASP A 40 -17.74 -4.31 -3.90
CA ASP A 40 -18.91 -5.10 -4.24
C ASP A 40 -19.04 -6.11 -3.10
N SER A 41 -19.93 -5.78 -2.16
CA SER A 41 -20.35 -6.66 -1.08
C SER A 41 -21.24 -7.77 -1.68
N ALA A 42 -20.76 -8.39 -2.75
CA ALA A 42 -21.27 -9.65 -3.20
C ALA A 42 -20.72 -10.70 -2.24
N SER A 43 -21.58 -11.53 -1.69
CA SER A 43 -21.19 -12.85 -1.21
C SER A 43 -20.58 -13.60 -2.40
N ALA A 44 -19.33 -13.25 -2.74
CA ALA A 44 -18.54 -14.06 -3.63
C ALA A 44 -18.38 -15.38 -2.88
N HIS A 45 -18.81 -16.47 -3.47
CA HIS A 45 -18.58 -17.79 -2.93
C HIS A 45 -17.06 -17.96 -2.88
N GLY A 46 -16.51 -18.42 -1.76
CA GLY A 46 -15.07 -18.46 -1.52
C GLY A 46 -14.27 -19.13 -2.64
N GLY A 47 -14.88 -20.05 -3.42
CA GLY A 47 -14.29 -20.64 -4.61
C GLY A 47 -13.96 -19.63 -5.71
N GLU A 48 -14.79 -18.60 -5.91
CA GLU A 48 -14.52 -17.54 -6.90
C GLU A 48 -13.33 -16.66 -6.49
N ILE A 49 -13.08 -16.49 -5.19
CA ILE A 49 -11.92 -15.78 -4.67
C ILE A 49 -10.65 -16.56 -4.98
N ARG A 50 -10.65 -17.87 -4.71
CA ARG A 50 -9.50 -18.76 -4.97
C ARG A 50 -9.08 -18.76 -6.44
N GLU A 51 -10.02 -18.79 -7.35
CA GLU A 51 -9.74 -18.77 -8.79
C GLU A 51 -9.06 -17.49 -9.28
N ARG A 52 -9.11 -16.41 -8.48
CA ARG A 52 -8.52 -15.12 -8.81
C ARG A 52 -7.12 -14.90 -8.22
N GLU A 53 -6.60 -15.84 -7.47
CA GLU A 53 -5.26 -15.82 -6.89
C GLU A 53 -4.20 -16.23 -7.94
N TYR A 54 -4.16 -15.49 -9.07
CA TYR A 54 -3.29 -15.79 -10.22
C TYR A 54 -1.81 -15.88 -9.85
N TRP A 55 -1.38 -15.17 -8.82
CA TRP A 55 0.01 -15.15 -8.37
C TRP A 55 0.50 -16.48 -7.79
N LEU A 56 -0.40 -17.34 -7.35
CA LEU A 56 -0.02 -18.65 -6.81
C LEU A 56 0.66 -19.52 -7.87
N GLU A 57 0.15 -19.50 -9.10
CA GLU A 57 0.68 -20.25 -10.23
C GLU A 57 1.77 -19.45 -10.98
N ASP A 58 1.48 -18.20 -11.34
CA ASP A 58 2.31 -17.38 -12.22
C ASP A 58 3.69 -17.04 -11.64
N TYR A 59 3.79 -17.05 -10.29
CA TYR A 59 5.02 -16.74 -9.55
C TYR A 59 5.61 -17.96 -8.83
N GLY A 60 5.12 -19.16 -9.15
CA GLY A 60 5.69 -20.44 -8.71
C GLY A 60 5.44 -20.77 -7.24
N ILE A 61 4.44 -20.17 -6.59
CA ILE A 61 4.13 -20.41 -5.18
C ILE A 61 3.63 -21.84 -4.97
N THR A 62 2.72 -22.33 -5.84
CA THR A 62 2.22 -23.70 -5.80
C THR A 62 3.33 -24.73 -5.99
N GLU A 63 4.34 -24.43 -6.78
CA GLU A 63 5.52 -25.27 -6.95
C GLU A 63 6.38 -25.29 -5.67
N ALA A 64 6.60 -24.13 -5.03
CA ALA A 64 7.32 -24.03 -3.78
C ALA A 64 6.65 -24.82 -2.64
N TRP A 65 5.32 -24.94 -2.65
CA TRP A 65 4.55 -25.72 -1.66
C TRP A 65 4.79 -27.23 -1.69
N LYS A 66 5.41 -27.75 -2.73
CA LYS A 66 5.82 -29.17 -2.76
C LYS A 66 6.89 -29.47 -1.71
N ASP A 67 7.63 -28.45 -1.31
CA ASP A 67 8.72 -28.56 -0.34
C ASP A 67 8.34 -28.01 1.04
N THR A 68 7.67 -26.86 1.09
CA THR A 68 7.31 -26.20 2.34
C THR A 68 6.13 -25.26 2.16
N LYS A 69 5.37 -25.05 3.23
CA LYS A 69 4.25 -24.09 3.32
C LYS A 69 4.44 -23.07 4.46
N GLY A 70 5.68 -22.96 4.98
CA GLY A 70 6.02 -21.96 5.98
C GLY A 70 5.84 -22.43 7.43
N ALA A 71 5.67 -23.75 7.69
CA ALA A 71 5.49 -24.27 9.04
C ALA A 71 6.66 -23.90 9.97
N GLY A 72 6.33 -23.51 11.20
CA GLY A 72 7.32 -23.14 12.23
C GLY A 72 7.88 -21.72 12.11
N VAL A 73 7.45 -20.93 11.11
CA VAL A 73 7.88 -19.55 10.91
C VAL A 73 6.82 -18.58 11.43
N THR A 74 7.27 -17.53 12.11
CA THR A 74 6.41 -16.44 12.60
C THR A 74 6.64 -15.17 11.78
N VAL A 75 5.58 -14.60 11.24
CA VAL A 75 5.60 -13.36 10.47
C VAL A 75 4.80 -12.29 11.22
N ALA A 76 5.43 -11.17 11.56
CA ALA A 76 4.72 -10.03 12.11
C ALA A 76 4.16 -9.14 11.00
N VAL A 77 2.88 -8.80 11.11
CA VAL A 77 2.17 -7.84 10.25
C VAL A 77 2.06 -6.53 11.01
N ILE A 78 2.94 -5.58 10.69
CA ILE A 78 2.91 -4.21 11.25
C ILE A 78 2.04 -3.37 10.33
N ASP A 79 0.78 -3.15 10.73
CA ASP A 79 -0.24 -2.57 9.87
C ASP A 79 -1.39 -1.97 10.71
N SER A 80 -2.56 -1.73 10.12
CA SER A 80 -3.75 -1.21 10.81
C SER A 80 -4.34 -2.14 11.87
N GLY A 81 -3.92 -3.40 11.93
CA GLY A 81 -4.48 -4.49 12.74
C GLY A 81 -5.05 -5.61 11.87
N VAL A 82 -5.21 -6.81 12.43
CA VAL A 82 -5.63 -8.01 11.69
C VAL A 82 -6.85 -8.65 12.36
N ASP A 83 -7.92 -8.87 11.61
CA ASP A 83 -9.05 -9.68 12.09
C ASP A 83 -8.69 -11.17 12.06
N GLY A 84 -8.12 -11.66 13.16
CA GLY A 84 -7.74 -13.08 13.31
C GLY A 84 -8.93 -14.03 13.43
N SER A 85 -10.16 -13.50 13.55
CA SER A 85 -11.41 -14.30 13.55
C SER A 85 -11.95 -14.58 12.15
N HIS A 86 -11.35 -13.96 11.11
CA HIS A 86 -11.72 -14.26 9.72
C HIS A 86 -11.54 -15.75 9.42
N PRO A 87 -12.49 -16.43 8.73
CA PRO A 87 -12.41 -17.88 8.47
C PRO A 87 -11.08 -18.33 7.88
N ASP A 88 -10.50 -17.52 6.98
CA ASP A 88 -9.21 -17.84 6.34
C ASP A 88 -8.00 -17.59 7.24
N LEU A 89 -8.13 -16.85 8.33
CA LEU A 89 -7.06 -16.52 9.26
C LEU A 89 -7.20 -17.22 10.60
N GLU A 90 -8.33 -17.89 10.85
CA GLU A 90 -8.64 -18.55 12.11
C GLU A 90 -7.54 -19.50 12.54
N GLY A 91 -7.02 -19.28 13.77
CA GLY A 91 -5.91 -20.04 14.36
C GLY A 91 -4.55 -19.80 13.65
N GLY A 92 -4.46 -18.83 12.73
CA GLY A 92 -3.23 -18.37 12.11
C GLY A 92 -2.58 -17.22 12.87
N VAL A 93 -3.40 -16.32 13.42
CA VAL A 93 -2.93 -15.21 14.27
C VAL A 93 -2.76 -15.74 15.70
N THR A 94 -1.50 -15.85 16.14
CA THR A 94 -1.14 -16.48 17.41
C THR A 94 -0.80 -15.49 18.52
N GLY A 95 -0.68 -14.21 18.18
CA GLY A 95 -0.38 -13.13 19.12
C GLY A 95 -0.55 -11.77 18.45
N GLY A 96 -0.42 -10.73 19.26
CA GLY A 96 -0.51 -9.37 18.72
C GLY A 96 -0.41 -8.30 19.80
N THR A 97 -0.33 -7.06 19.37
CA THR A 97 -0.31 -5.88 20.22
C THR A 97 -0.82 -4.64 19.48
N ASP A 98 -1.27 -3.65 20.23
CA ASP A 98 -1.50 -2.30 19.73
C ASP A 98 -0.41 -1.36 20.23
N VAL A 99 0.32 -0.73 19.32
CA VAL A 99 1.37 0.25 19.66
C VAL A 99 0.88 1.70 19.52
N SER A 100 -0.34 1.88 19.06
CA SER A 100 -0.95 3.21 18.86
C SER A 100 -1.57 3.77 20.14
N GLY A 101 -1.98 2.89 21.08
CA GLY A 101 -2.81 3.25 22.23
C GLY A 101 -4.28 3.53 21.91
N ALA A 102 -4.68 3.41 20.63
CA ALA A 102 -6.05 3.66 20.15
C ALA A 102 -6.79 2.37 19.75
N GLY A 103 -6.06 1.26 19.63
CA GLY A 103 -6.58 -0.04 19.22
C GLY A 103 -6.96 -0.95 20.40
N VAL A 104 -7.16 -2.23 20.08
CA VAL A 104 -7.33 -3.28 21.09
C VAL A 104 -5.98 -3.88 21.45
N PRO A 105 -5.77 -4.33 22.71
CA PRO A 105 -4.45 -4.74 23.18
C PRO A 105 -3.80 -5.91 22.43
N ASP A 106 -4.57 -6.73 21.74
CA ASP A 106 -4.11 -7.87 20.96
C ASP A 106 -3.89 -7.56 19.47
N GLY A 107 -4.06 -6.29 19.05
CA GLY A 107 -3.88 -5.87 17.65
C GLY A 107 -4.87 -6.49 16.65
N GLN A 108 -5.87 -7.26 17.12
CA GLN A 108 -6.76 -8.02 16.25
C GLN A 108 -8.03 -7.25 15.85
N ARG A 109 -7.90 -5.93 15.78
CA ARG A 109 -8.94 -5.05 15.22
C ARG A 109 -8.30 -3.91 14.45
N GLY A 110 -8.77 -3.71 13.23
CA GLY A 110 -8.30 -2.63 12.39
C GLY A 110 -8.61 -1.24 12.92
N ILE A 111 -7.68 -0.31 12.78
CA ILE A 111 -7.74 1.08 13.23
C ILE A 111 -7.16 2.03 12.18
N GLY A 112 -7.36 3.33 12.34
CA GLY A 112 -6.81 4.36 11.44
C GLY A 112 -7.66 4.60 10.20
N GLU A 113 -7.02 5.07 9.13
CA GLU A 113 -7.69 5.51 7.89
C GLU A 113 -8.26 4.34 7.08
N VAL A 114 -7.56 3.19 7.05
CA VAL A 114 -7.94 2.00 6.30
C VAL A 114 -7.91 0.79 7.25
N PRO A 115 -8.92 0.64 8.11
CA PRO A 115 -8.88 -0.37 9.18
C PRO A 115 -8.89 -1.82 8.67
N GLU A 116 -9.35 -2.06 7.45
CA GLU A 116 -9.35 -3.38 6.81
C GLU A 116 -7.99 -3.82 6.25
N HIS A 117 -7.05 -2.89 6.09
CA HIS A 117 -5.82 -3.09 5.32
C HIS A 117 -4.92 -4.19 5.88
N GLY A 118 -4.71 -4.24 7.20
CA GLY A 118 -3.89 -5.27 7.82
C GLY A 118 -4.45 -6.69 7.66
N THR A 119 -5.78 -6.84 7.60
CA THR A 119 -6.43 -8.14 7.32
C THR A 119 -6.22 -8.58 5.88
N LEU A 120 -6.31 -7.66 4.90
CA LEU A 120 -5.96 -7.91 3.50
C LEU A 120 -4.52 -8.41 3.39
N VAL A 121 -3.58 -7.69 4.00
CA VAL A 121 -2.15 -8.00 4.00
C VAL A 121 -1.87 -9.36 4.64
N ALA A 122 -2.42 -9.61 5.82
CA ALA A 122 -2.26 -10.86 6.56
C ALA A 122 -2.73 -12.08 5.76
N SER A 123 -3.83 -11.94 5.02
CA SER A 123 -4.40 -13.03 4.22
C SER A 123 -3.50 -13.43 3.05
N LEU A 124 -2.79 -12.48 2.43
CA LEU A 124 -1.82 -12.78 1.37
C LEU A 124 -0.54 -13.46 1.90
N ILE A 125 -0.16 -13.22 3.16
CA ILE A 125 0.98 -13.90 3.78
C ILE A 125 0.63 -15.33 4.13
N ALA A 126 -0.44 -15.52 4.94
CA ALA A 126 -0.72 -16.79 5.59
C ALA A 126 -2.22 -17.12 5.71
N GLY A 127 -3.02 -16.65 4.78
CA GLY A 127 -4.39 -17.13 4.62
C GLY A 127 -4.43 -18.63 4.46
N ARG A 128 -5.39 -19.28 5.11
CA ARG A 128 -5.46 -20.77 5.17
C ARG A 128 -6.64 -21.31 4.37
N GLY A 129 -7.45 -20.41 3.80
CA GLY A 129 -8.73 -20.79 3.26
C GLY A 129 -9.63 -21.47 4.30
N HIS A 130 -10.81 -21.84 3.91
CA HIS A 130 -11.76 -22.55 4.78
C HIS A 130 -12.57 -23.57 3.98
N VAL A 131 -13.26 -24.46 4.69
CA VAL A 131 -14.24 -25.36 4.10
C VAL A 131 -15.55 -24.58 3.96
N PRO A 132 -16.22 -24.62 2.77
CA PRO A 132 -17.51 -23.98 2.61
C PRO A 132 -18.51 -24.40 3.69
N GLU A 133 -19.20 -23.45 4.30
CA GLU A 133 -20.34 -23.81 5.14
C GLU A 133 -21.43 -24.41 4.24
N GLU A 134 -21.86 -25.64 4.54
CA GLU A 134 -23.05 -26.18 3.89
C GLU A 134 -24.22 -25.22 4.12
N PRO A 135 -25.03 -24.91 3.08
CA PRO A 135 -26.21 -24.08 3.24
C PRO A 135 -27.08 -24.68 4.34
N LYS A 136 -27.23 -24.00 5.46
CA LYS A 136 -28.21 -24.40 6.48
C LYS A 136 -29.56 -24.49 5.78
N GLU A 137 -30.03 -25.71 5.57
CA GLU A 137 -31.40 -25.93 5.05
C GLU A 137 -32.33 -25.10 5.92
N THR A 138 -32.87 -24.04 5.36
CA THR A 138 -33.98 -23.29 5.99
C THR A 138 -35.10 -24.33 6.18
N PRO A 139 -35.58 -24.58 7.40
CA PRO A 139 -36.64 -25.56 7.58
C PRO A 139 -37.80 -25.17 6.69
N SER A 140 -37.98 -25.97 5.64
CA SER A 140 -39.13 -25.85 4.73
C SER A 140 -40.36 -25.91 5.57
N ALA A 141 -41.13 -24.82 5.56
CA ALA A 141 -42.45 -24.79 6.20
C ALA A 141 -43.24 -25.99 5.72
N SER A 142 -43.54 -26.93 6.63
CA SER A 142 -44.36 -28.08 6.38
C SER A 142 -45.67 -27.66 5.72
N PRO A 143 -46.06 -28.24 4.59
CA PRO A 143 -47.41 -28.06 4.08
C PRO A 143 -48.35 -28.85 5.00
N SER A 144 -49.39 -28.17 5.49
CA SER A 144 -50.54 -28.78 6.20
C SER A 144 -51.12 -29.97 5.43
N PRO A 145 -51.52 -31.04 6.12
CA PRO A 145 -52.08 -32.20 5.45
C PRO A 145 -53.52 -31.95 5.03
N SER A 146 -53.78 -31.99 3.74
CA SER A 146 -55.15 -32.20 3.21
C SER A 146 -55.28 -33.65 2.80
N ALA A 147 -56.29 -34.30 3.43
CA ALA A 147 -56.58 -35.70 3.32
C ALA A 147 -57.24 -36.09 1.98
N SER A 148 -57.02 -37.33 1.66
CA SER A 148 -57.90 -38.33 1.05
C SER A 148 -57.47 -38.90 -0.31
N GLY A 149 -57.42 -40.25 -0.34
CA GLY A 149 -57.57 -41.06 -1.52
C GLY A 149 -56.47 -42.12 -1.81
N SER A 150 -56.63 -43.29 -1.22
CA SER A 150 -55.96 -44.54 -1.57
C SER A 150 -56.55 -45.21 -2.84
N PRO A 151 -56.07 -46.40 -3.27
CA PRO A 151 -54.78 -46.77 -3.82
C PRO A 151 -54.90 -47.49 -5.19
N SER A 152 -53.85 -47.70 -5.99
CA SER A 152 -53.74 -48.90 -6.84
C SER A 152 -52.40 -49.06 -7.50
N ALA A 153 -51.79 -50.23 -7.21
CA ALA A 153 -50.97 -51.13 -8.04
C ALA A 153 -49.81 -50.63 -8.91
N ALA A 154 -48.66 -51.21 -8.61
CA ALA A 154 -47.50 -51.41 -9.48
C ALA A 154 -47.85 -52.35 -10.69
N PRO A 155 -46.99 -52.51 -11.73
CA PRO A 155 -45.58 -52.89 -11.61
C PRO A 155 -44.58 -52.33 -12.70
N SER A 156 -43.33 -52.36 -12.30
CA SER A 156 -42.08 -52.58 -13.06
C SER A 156 -42.04 -52.49 -14.58
N LYS A 157 -41.05 -51.74 -15.13
CA LYS A 157 -40.07 -52.27 -16.10
C LYS A 157 -38.85 -51.39 -16.23
N SER A 158 -37.71 -52.07 -16.18
CA SER A 158 -36.38 -51.74 -16.66
C SER A 158 -36.29 -50.75 -17.82
N ALA A 159 -35.40 -49.76 -17.71
CA ALA A 159 -34.78 -49.17 -18.89
C ALA A 159 -33.31 -48.85 -18.58
N GLU A 160 -32.53 -49.30 -19.49
CA GLU A 160 -31.09 -49.33 -19.67
C GLU A 160 -30.37 -48.01 -19.32
N ALA A 161 -29.29 -48.15 -18.60
CA ALA A 161 -28.32 -47.09 -18.35
C ALA A 161 -27.47 -46.86 -19.62
N THR A 162 -27.68 -45.78 -20.29
CA THR A 162 -26.72 -45.24 -21.26
C THR A 162 -25.56 -44.67 -20.47
N LYS A 163 -24.38 -45.28 -20.57
CA LYS A 163 -23.12 -44.75 -20.04
C LYS A 163 -22.72 -43.55 -20.92
N GLU A 164 -23.00 -42.38 -20.45
CA GLU A 164 -22.35 -41.17 -20.91
C GLU A 164 -20.88 -41.20 -20.39
N ALA A 165 -19.93 -41.08 -21.32
CA ALA A 165 -18.52 -41.05 -21.00
C ALA A 165 -18.23 -39.76 -20.24
N LYS A 166 -17.97 -39.89 -18.92
CA LYS A 166 -17.51 -38.82 -18.07
C LYS A 166 -16.14 -38.36 -18.59
N GLU A 167 -16.07 -37.11 -19.02
CA GLU A 167 -14.81 -36.40 -19.26
C GLU A 167 -13.88 -36.58 -18.04
N PRO A 168 -12.56 -36.72 -18.22
CA PRO A 168 -11.67 -36.90 -17.07
C PRO A 168 -11.78 -35.69 -16.18
N GLU A 169 -12.34 -35.90 -15.00
CA GLU A 169 -12.42 -34.95 -13.90
C GLU A 169 -10.99 -34.46 -13.63
N LYS A 170 -10.72 -33.19 -13.93
CA LYS A 170 -9.48 -32.55 -13.54
C LYS A 170 -9.35 -32.75 -12.02
N THR A 171 -8.35 -33.48 -11.60
CA THR A 171 -8.05 -33.69 -10.18
C THR A 171 -7.96 -32.30 -9.54
N PRO A 172 -8.77 -31.97 -8.52
CA PRO A 172 -8.67 -30.69 -7.86
C PRO A 172 -7.23 -30.55 -7.37
N VAL A 173 -6.57 -29.45 -7.70
CA VAL A 173 -5.28 -29.08 -7.12
C VAL A 173 -5.49 -29.14 -5.61
N GLN A 174 -4.78 -30.06 -4.95
CA GLN A 174 -4.96 -30.32 -3.53
C GLN A 174 -4.77 -29.01 -2.78
N ALA A 175 -5.85 -28.49 -2.20
CA ALA A 175 -5.89 -27.19 -1.59
C ALA A 175 -4.78 -27.08 -0.52
N ALA A 176 -3.82 -26.20 -0.75
CA ALA A 176 -2.94 -25.79 0.31
C ALA A 176 -3.80 -25.06 1.34
N GLY A 177 -3.75 -25.45 2.60
CA GLY A 177 -4.57 -24.85 3.64
C GLY A 177 -5.70 -25.74 4.17
N ARG A 178 -6.61 -25.15 4.93
CA ARG A 178 -7.70 -25.87 5.62
C ARG A 178 -8.91 -26.18 4.75
N GLY A 179 -9.04 -25.55 3.60
CA GLY A 179 -10.20 -25.73 2.73
C GLY A 179 -10.01 -25.22 1.32
N SER A 180 -11.03 -25.48 0.49
CA SER A 180 -11.04 -25.10 -0.93
C SER A 180 -11.49 -23.66 -1.16
N ASP A 181 -12.15 -23.05 -0.20
CA ASP A 181 -12.71 -21.72 -0.30
C ASP A 181 -11.82 -20.64 0.36
N GLY A 182 -12.05 -19.40 -0.04
CA GLY A 182 -11.38 -18.23 0.52
C GLY A 182 -9.96 -18.03 0.02
N VAL A 183 -9.25 -17.13 0.67
CA VAL A 183 -7.87 -16.73 0.33
C VAL A 183 -6.87 -17.72 0.92
N VAL A 184 -5.91 -18.16 0.09
CA VAL A 184 -4.72 -18.86 0.57
C VAL A 184 -3.49 -17.98 0.39
N GLY A 185 -2.79 -17.72 1.49
CA GLY A 185 -1.56 -16.95 1.47
C GLY A 185 -0.37 -17.76 0.97
N VAL A 186 0.73 -17.07 0.70
CA VAL A 186 1.97 -17.67 0.19
C VAL A 186 2.54 -18.71 1.16
N ALA A 187 2.45 -18.46 2.47
CA ALA A 187 2.95 -19.34 3.54
C ALA A 187 1.81 -19.76 4.49
N PRO A 188 0.85 -20.60 4.04
CA PRO A 188 -0.39 -20.86 4.77
C PRO A 188 -0.22 -21.64 6.09
N GLU A 189 0.97 -22.18 6.36
CA GLU A 189 1.31 -22.84 7.63
C GLU A 189 2.14 -21.96 8.57
N ALA A 190 2.51 -20.74 8.12
CA ALA A 190 3.15 -19.76 8.99
C ALA A 190 2.19 -19.24 10.06
N GLN A 191 2.76 -18.74 11.15
CA GLN A 191 2.04 -18.07 12.22
C GLN A 191 2.14 -16.55 12.00
N LEU A 192 1.10 -15.84 12.40
CA LEU A 192 1.04 -14.38 12.29
C LEU A 192 1.02 -13.73 13.67
N LEU A 193 1.72 -12.60 13.78
CA LEU A 193 1.59 -11.63 14.87
C LEU A 193 0.94 -10.37 14.34
N ALA A 194 -0.17 -9.96 14.92
CA ALA A 194 -0.90 -8.75 14.58
C ALA A 194 -0.36 -7.55 15.37
N VAL A 195 0.30 -6.61 14.71
CA VAL A 195 0.83 -5.40 15.36
C VAL A 195 0.10 -4.19 14.80
N SER A 196 -0.91 -3.69 15.54
CA SER A 196 -1.69 -2.56 15.09
C SER A 196 -1.02 -1.22 15.41
N LEU A 197 -1.04 -0.34 14.43
CA LEU A 197 -0.60 1.04 14.54
C LEU A 197 -1.62 1.97 13.88
N TRP A 198 -1.66 3.23 14.33
CA TRP A 198 -2.55 4.23 13.78
C TRP A 198 -1.87 4.98 12.64
N ILE A 199 -2.30 4.70 11.42
CA ILE A 199 -1.96 5.49 10.26
C ILE A 199 -3.13 6.44 10.03
N GLY A 200 -2.89 7.72 10.31
CA GLY A 200 -3.89 8.75 10.11
C GLY A 200 -3.96 9.18 8.65
N GLY A 201 -5.13 9.65 8.24
CA GLY A 201 -5.39 10.20 6.94
C GLY A 201 -6.36 11.37 7.00
N GLU A 202 -6.94 11.72 5.86
CA GLU A 202 -7.87 12.86 5.77
C GLU A 202 -9.17 12.62 6.56
N ALA A 203 -9.68 11.38 6.52
CA ALA A 203 -10.94 11.02 7.19
C ALA A 203 -10.75 10.68 8.67
N SER A 204 -9.68 9.94 9.03
CA SER A 204 -9.45 9.49 10.41
C SER A 204 -8.72 10.51 11.28
N GLY A 205 -7.98 11.43 10.67
CA GLY A 205 -7.16 12.41 11.38
C GLY A 205 -5.98 11.81 12.15
N PRO A 206 -5.38 12.60 13.07
CA PRO A 206 -4.26 12.14 13.87
C PRO A 206 -4.68 11.07 14.89
N ASN A 207 -3.70 10.31 15.38
CA ASN A 207 -3.92 9.31 16.42
C ASN A 207 -4.60 9.92 17.66
N PRO A 208 -5.79 9.45 18.04
CA PRO A 208 -6.53 10.00 19.18
C PRO A 208 -5.85 9.75 20.53
N ALA A 209 -4.97 8.75 20.63
CA ALA A 209 -4.15 8.50 21.82
C ALA A 209 -2.89 9.38 21.89
N GLY A 210 -2.59 10.14 20.83
CA GLY A 210 -1.46 11.07 20.80
C GLY A 210 -0.09 10.42 20.62
N VAL A 211 0.00 9.12 20.43
CA VAL A 211 1.25 8.41 20.12
C VAL A 211 1.63 8.70 18.68
N SER A 212 2.81 9.26 18.47
CA SER A 212 3.29 9.63 17.13
C SER A 212 3.67 8.39 16.33
N ILE A 213 3.64 8.49 14.99
CA ILE A 213 4.12 7.40 14.13
C ILE A 213 5.61 7.14 14.35
N ASP A 214 6.37 8.17 14.71
CA ASP A 214 7.80 8.10 15.01
C ASP A 214 8.11 7.25 16.25
N ASP A 215 7.12 7.10 17.15
CA ASP A 215 7.19 6.22 18.31
C ASP A 215 6.54 4.85 18.04
N GLN A 216 5.46 4.82 17.27
CA GLN A 216 4.75 3.57 16.98
C GLN A 216 5.61 2.59 16.18
N ILE A 217 6.32 3.05 15.14
CA ILE A 217 7.14 2.19 14.27
C ILE A 217 8.25 1.48 15.06
N PRO A 218 9.13 2.17 15.82
CA PRO A 218 10.18 1.48 16.57
C PRO A 218 9.61 0.55 17.65
N ASN A 219 8.50 0.91 18.30
CA ASN A 219 7.85 0.05 19.27
C ASN A 219 7.29 -1.22 18.61
N ALA A 220 6.69 -1.10 17.43
CA ALA A 220 6.18 -2.24 16.66
C ALA A 220 7.28 -3.20 16.24
N VAL A 221 8.39 -2.68 15.72
CA VAL A 221 9.54 -3.50 15.28
C VAL A 221 10.15 -4.22 16.47
N ARG A 222 10.44 -3.53 17.60
CA ARG A 222 10.98 -4.17 18.80
C ARG A 222 10.04 -5.24 19.34
N TRP A 223 8.75 -4.92 19.45
CA TRP A 223 7.78 -5.89 19.94
C TRP A 223 7.72 -7.16 19.06
N ALA A 224 7.74 -6.99 17.74
CA ALA A 224 7.73 -8.11 16.79
C ALA A 224 8.94 -9.02 16.98
N VAL A 225 10.14 -8.44 17.12
CA VAL A 225 11.39 -9.18 17.39
C VAL A 225 11.30 -9.92 18.72
N ASP A 226 10.89 -9.24 19.81
CA ASP A 226 10.79 -9.79 21.16
C ASP A 226 9.76 -10.95 21.26
N ASN A 227 8.78 -10.98 20.34
CA ASN A 227 7.77 -12.02 20.26
C ASN A 227 8.07 -13.09 19.19
N GLY A 228 9.31 -13.16 18.71
CA GLY A 228 9.83 -14.25 17.91
C GLY A 228 9.48 -14.18 16.42
N ALA A 229 9.16 -13.00 15.89
CA ALA A 229 9.04 -12.83 14.45
C ALA A 229 10.40 -13.05 13.78
N SER A 230 10.46 -13.91 12.78
CA SER A 230 11.62 -14.09 11.92
C SER A 230 11.49 -13.36 10.59
N VAL A 231 10.27 -12.86 10.29
CA VAL A 231 9.95 -11.97 9.18
C VAL A 231 9.00 -10.87 9.68
N ILE A 232 9.24 -9.65 9.29
CA ILE A 232 8.36 -8.50 9.52
C ILE A 232 7.87 -7.98 8.17
N ASN A 233 6.56 -7.89 8.00
CA ASN A 233 5.94 -7.24 6.86
C ASN A 233 5.47 -5.84 7.23
N MET A 234 5.87 -4.85 6.44
CA MET A 234 5.47 -3.46 6.58
C MET A 234 4.83 -2.97 5.27
N SER A 235 3.53 -3.23 5.12
CA SER A 235 2.76 -2.76 3.96
C SER A 235 2.37 -1.29 4.09
N LEU A 236 3.29 -0.49 4.57
CA LEU A 236 3.16 0.94 4.85
C LEU A 236 4.39 1.68 4.31
N GLY A 237 4.25 2.97 4.10
CA GLY A 237 5.34 3.79 3.60
C GLY A 237 5.06 5.27 3.77
N SER A 238 6.09 6.08 3.62
CA SER A 238 5.99 7.53 3.59
C SER A 238 6.24 8.07 2.17
N THR A 239 5.93 9.32 1.94
CA THR A 239 6.31 10.04 0.73
C THR A 239 7.75 10.56 0.78
N SER A 240 8.43 10.41 1.94
CA SER A 240 9.80 10.84 2.18
C SER A 240 10.76 9.65 2.16
N PRO A 241 11.91 9.77 1.48
CA PRO A 241 12.95 8.74 1.53
C PRO A 241 13.73 8.75 2.85
N THR A 242 13.57 9.78 3.69
CA THR A 242 14.25 9.91 4.98
C THR A 242 13.34 9.46 6.11
N TRP A 243 13.95 8.98 7.19
CA TRP A 243 13.26 8.51 8.40
C TRP A 243 13.80 9.20 9.65
N PRO A 244 13.01 9.24 10.76
CA PRO A 244 13.43 9.78 12.03
C PRO A 244 14.57 8.92 12.64
N GLU A 245 15.49 9.58 13.35
CA GLU A 245 16.59 8.89 14.04
C GLU A 245 16.08 7.91 15.11
N SER A 246 14.87 8.14 15.66
CA SER A 246 14.21 7.23 16.61
C SER A 246 13.98 5.81 16.07
N TRP A 247 13.99 5.63 14.74
CA TRP A 247 13.82 4.32 14.12
C TRP A 247 15.11 3.50 14.06
N ASP A 248 16.27 4.16 14.03
CA ASP A 248 17.56 3.53 13.78
C ASP A 248 17.82 2.33 14.71
N GLU A 249 17.66 2.54 16.01
CA GLU A 249 17.92 1.50 17.01
C GLU A 249 16.96 0.30 16.94
N ALA A 250 15.73 0.51 16.50
CA ALA A 250 14.76 -0.59 16.36
C ALA A 250 15.05 -1.45 15.14
N PHE A 251 15.43 -0.82 14.01
CA PHE A 251 15.81 -1.56 12.81
C PHE A 251 17.17 -2.24 12.97
N LEU A 252 18.11 -1.60 13.67
CA LEU A 252 19.36 -2.24 14.08
C LEU A 252 19.09 -3.46 14.99
N TYR A 253 18.15 -3.34 15.93
CA TYR A 253 17.75 -4.44 16.80
C TYR A 253 17.20 -5.62 16.01
N ALA A 254 16.33 -5.38 15.02
CA ALA A 254 15.84 -6.42 14.13
C ALA A 254 16.97 -7.06 13.31
N GLU A 255 17.92 -6.26 12.80
CA GLU A 255 19.08 -6.76 12.08
C GLU A 255 19.95 -7.67 12.96
N GLN A 256 20.20 -7.28 14.22
CA GLN A 256 21.01 -8.04 15.18
C GLN A 256 20.35 -9.33 15.66
N ASN A 257 19.01 -9.39 15.57
CA ASN A 257 18.22 -10.58 15.91
C ASN A 257 17.83 -11.41 14.67
N ASP A 258 18.52 -11.17 13.55
CA ASP A 258 18.36 -11.98 12.34
C ASP A 258 16.94 -11.96 11.75
N VAL A 259 16.23 -10.84 11.82
CA VAL A 259 14.86 -10.69 11.32
C VAL A 259 14.87 -10.09 9.90
N VAL A 260 14.15 -10.73 8.98
CA VAL A 260 13.92 -10.20 7.63
C VAL A 260 12.83 -9.13 7.69
N ILE A 261 13.13 -7.92 7.23
CA ILE A 261 12.11 -6.86 7.08
C ILE A 261 11.82 -6.65 5.60
N VAL A 262 10.53 -6.75 5.25
CA VAL A 262 10.02 -6.52 3.90
C VAL A 262 9.08 -5.33 3.94
N ALA A 263 9.27 -4.37 3.04
CA ALA A 263 8.45 -3.16 3.02
C ALA A 263 7.95 -2.82 1.61
N ALA A 264 6.75 -2.25 1.56
CA ALA A 264 6.14 -1.74 0.32
C ALA A 264 6.89 -0.49 -0.18
N ALA A 265 7.21 -0.43 -1.47
CA ALA A 265 7.93 0.69 -2.08
C ALA A 265 7.10 2.00 -2.13
N GLY A 266 5.76 1.90 -2.02
CA GLY A 266 4.82 3.01 -2.16
C GLY A 266 4.11 3.02 -3.52
N ASN A 267 3.02 3.78 -3.61
CA ASN A 267 2.12 3.82 -4.75
C ASN A 267 2.06 5.23 -5.35
N ARG A 268 2.26 5.38 -6.66
CA ARG A 268 2.17 6.68 -7.34
C ARG A 268 0.77 7.26 -7.32
N ALA A 269 -0.26 6.42 -7.45
CA ALA A 269 -1.65 6.85 -7.35
C ALA A 269 -1.95 7.54 -6.00
N GLY A 270 -1.23 7.18 -4.93
CA GLY A 270 -1.29 7.81 -3.62
C GLY A 270 -0.27 8.92 -3.39
N GLY A 271 0.40 9.41 -4.43
CA GLY A 271 1.35 10.53 -4.34
C GLY A 271 2.81 10.13 -4.05
N SER A 272 3.11 8.84 -3.86
CA SER A 272 4.48 8.38 -3.65
C SER A 272 5.21 8.19 -4.99
N VAL A 273 5.80 9.27 -5.51
CA VAL A 273 6.53 9.23 -6.79
C VAL A 273 7.85 8.44 -6.67
N GLN A 274 8.50 8.55 -5.51
CA GLN A 274 9.72 7.85 -5.16
C GLN A 274 9.51 6.95 -3.95
N VAL A 275 10.37 5.94 -3.79
CA VAL A 275 10.33 5.06 -2.62
C VAL A 275 10.52 5.86 -1.34
N GLY A 276 9.67 5.61 -0.36
CA GLY A 276 9.72 6.24 0.95
C GLY A 276 10.15 5.27 2.06
N ALA A 277 10.47 5.82 3.24
CA ALA A 277 10.74 5.00 4.41
C ALA A 277 9.48 4.26 4.89
N PRO A 278 9.60 3.01 5.41
CA PRO A 278 10.84 2.31 5.77
C PRO A 278 11.53 1.56 4.61
N ALA A 279 10.98 1.52 3.40
CA ALA A 279 11.53 0.78 2.28
C ALA A 279 12.88 1.35 1.76
N THR A 280 13.28 2.53 2.20
CA THR A 280 14.60 3.13 1.93
C THR A 280 15.66 2.79 2.98
N MET A 281 15.26 2.16 4.08
CA MET A 281 16.20 1.87 5.18
C MET A 281 17.14 0.72 4.82
N PRO A 282 18.42 0.82 5.18
CA PRO A 282 19.39 -0.24 4.92
C PRO A 282 18.95 -1.57 5.53
N GLY A 283 19.11 -2.65 4.77
CA GLY A 283 18.73 -4.01 5.21
C GLY A 283 17.25 -4.35 5.02
N VAL A 284 16.40 -3.39 4.67
CA VAL A 284 14.98 -3.63 4.36
C VAL A 284 14.83 -4.04 2.91
N LEU A 285 14.12 -5.13 2.64
CA LEU A 285 13.76 -5.57 1.29
C LEU A 285 12.56 -4.78 0.79
N ALA A 286 12.84 -3.74 -0.01
CA ALA A 286 11.81 -2.94 -0.65
C ALA A 286 11.18 -3.66 -1.84
N VAL A 287 9.84 -3.67 -1.91
CA VAL A 287 9.09 -4.40 -2.93
C VAL A 287 8.35 -3.44 -3.85
N GLY A 288 8.71 -3.46 -5.14
CA GLY A 288 8.03 -2.79 -6.23
C GLY A 288 6.81 -3.57 -6.71
N GLY A 289 5.90 -2.89 -7.41
CA GLY A 289 4.61 -3.43 -7.84
C GLY A 289 4.53 -3.74 -9.33
N LEU A 290 3.94 -4.89 -9.66
CA LEU A 290 3.66 -5.34 -11.03
C LEU A 290 2.15 -5.33 -11.30
N ASP A 291 1.79 -5.10 -12.55
CA ASP A 291 0.44 -5.35 -13.05
C ASP A 291 0.18 -6.87 -13.18
N ALA A 292 -1.06 -7.25 -13.48
CA ALA A 292 -1.42 -8.66 -13.65
C ALA A 292 -0.77 -9.35 -14.86
N LYS A 293 0.00 -8.61 -15.68
CA LYS A 293 0.76 -9.16 -16.82
C LYS A 293 2.24 -9.27 -16.53
N GLY A 294 2.66 -8.94 -15.32
CA GLY A 294 4.07 -8.94 -14.89
C GLY A 294 4.87 -7.73 -15.38
N ALA A 295 4.23 -6.69 -15.90
CA ALA A 295 4.89 -5.42 -16.21
C ALA A 295 4.83 -4.48 -15.00
N ALA A 296 5.81 -3.58 -14.88
CA ALA A 296 5.83 -2.61 -13.80
C ALA A 296 4.56 -1.76 -13.77
N SER A 297 3.89 -1.70 -12.63
CA SER A 297 2.71 -0.89 -12.45
C SER A 297 3.08 0.59 -12.36
N ARG A 298 2.43 1.42 -13.16
CA ARG A 298 2.62 2.88 -13.09
C ARG A 298 1.84 3.53 -11.96
N GLU A 299 0.77 2.89 -11.51
CA GLU A 299 -0.11 3.42 -10.47
C GLU A 299 0.24 2.85 -9.10
N SER A 300 0.52 1.54 -9.05
CA SER A 300 0.71 0.78 -7.83
C SER A 300 2.19 0.56 -7.46
N SER A 301 3.12 1.35 -8.03
CA SER A 301 4.54 1.27 -7.65
C SER A 301 5.21 2.63 -7.74
N SER A 302 6.02 2.94 -6.71
CA SER A 302 7.02 4.01 -6.77
C SER A 302 8.25 3.56 -7.54
N GLU A 303 9.18 4.48 -7.80
CA GLU A 303 10.49 4.18 -8.38
C GLU A 303 11.61 4.56 -7.40
N GLY A 304 12.68 3.79 -7.36
CA GLY A 304 13.86 4.12 -6.55
C GLY A 304 14.90 3.03 -6.52
N ILE A 305 16.13 3.42 -6.23
CA ILE A 305 17.31 2.53 -6.16
C ILE A 305 17.24 1.51 -5.02
N SER A 306 16.38 1.75 -4.03
CA SER A 306 16.19 0.84 -2.89
C SER A 306 15.28 -0.34 -3.22
N ILE A 307 14.57 -0.35 -4.36
CA ILE A 307 13.77 -1.50 -4.75
C ILE A 307 14.69 -2.72 -4.92
N GLY A 308 14.42 -3.77 -4.14
CA GLY A 308 15.18 -5.03 -4.22
C GLY A 308 14.54 -6.04 -5.17
N ILE A 309 13.21 -6.09 -5.21
CA ILE A 309 12.44 -7.07 -5.98
C ILE A 309 11.10 -6.48 -6.40
N ALA A 310 10.50 -6.98 -7.46
CA ALA A 310 9.14 -6.63 -7.87
C ALA A 310 8.20 -7.85 -7.79
N ALA A 311 6.95 -7.62 -7.33
CA ALA A 311 5.94 -8.66 -7.15
C ALA A 311 4.54 -8.16 -7.54
N PRO A 312 3.53 -9.05 -7.72
CA PRO A 312 2.16 -8.66 -8.07
C PRO A 312 1.58 -7.59 -7.14
N ALA A 313 1.04 -6.53 -7.73
CA ALA A 313 0.46 -5.39 -7.02
C ALA A 313 -0.90 -4.96 -7.55
N GLU A 314 -1.46 -5.65 -8.54
CA GLU A 314 -2.74 -5.28 -9.15
C GLU A 314 -3.69 -6.47 -9.29
N ASN A 315 -4.99 -6.17 -9.27
CA ASN A 315 -6.05 -7.17 -9.37
C ASN A 315 -5.95 -8.26 -8.30
N LEU A 316 -5.46 -7.91 -7.12
CA LEU A 316 -5.36 -8.82 -5.99
C LEU A 316 -6.74 -9.03 -5.35
N VAL A 317 -6.90 -10.18 -4.73
CA VAL A 317 -8.00 -10.49 -3.81
C VAL A 317 -7.44 -10.61 -2.39
N GLY A 318 -8.28 -10.52 -1.37
CA GLY A 318 -7.83 -10.64 0.01
C GLY A 318 -9.00 -10.68 0.99
N ALA A 319 -8.72 -11.10 2.21
CA ALA A 319 -9.69 -11.14 3.29
C ALA A 319 -9.98 -9.75 3.86
N LEU A 320 -11.24 -9.46 4.12
CA LEU A 320 -11.70 -8.25 4.80
C LEU A 320 -12.27 -8.63 6.18
N PRO A 321 -12.23 -7.73 7.18
CA PRO A 321 -12.83 -8.01 8.47
C PRO A 321 -14.27 -8.48 8.37
N GLY A 322 -14.67 -9.40 9.29
CA GLY A 322 -16.04 -9.90 9.36
C GLY A 322 -16.36 -10.99 8.33
N GLY A 323 -15.40 -11.71 7.80
CA GLY A 323 -15.61 -12.80 6.85
C GLY A 323 -15.92 -12.37 5.43
N LEU A 324 -15.59 -11.13 5.08
CA LEU A 324 -15.79 -10.55 3.75
C LEU A 324 -14.50 -10.65 2.91
N TYR A 325 -14.61 -10.34 1.61
CA TYR A 325 -13.49 -10.37 0.67
C TYR A 325 -13.43 -9.11 -0.18
N ALA A 326 -12.22 -8.59 -0.37
CA ALA A 326 -11.94 -7.69 -1.46
C ALA A 326 -11.78 -8.50 -2.74
N SER A 327 -12.63 -8.22 -3.71
CA SER A 327 -12.61 -8.89 -5.01
C SER A 327 -11.59 -8.28 -5.97
N LYS A 328 -11.10 -7.08 -5.66
CA LYS A 328 -10.08 -6.37 -6.45
C LYS A 328 -9.46 -5.27 -5.60
N TRP A 329 -8.15 -5.35 -5.40
CA TRP A 329 -7.39 -4.26 -4.81
C TRP A 329 -6.00 -4.18 -5.44
N SER A 330 -5.30 -3.07 -5.23
CA SER A 330 -4.02 -2.81 -5.86
C SER A 330 -3.14 -1.95 -4.96
N GLY A 331 -1.84 -2.13 -5.08
CA GLY A 331 -0.82 -1.40 -4.34
C GLY A 331 0.37 -2.28 -4.01
N THR A 332 1.54 -1.67 -3.80
CA THR A 332 2.72 -2.38 -3.28
C THR A 332 2.48 -2.97 -1.89
N SER A 333 1.44 -2.49 -1.20
CA SER A 333 0.95 -3.11 0.03
C SER A 333 0.51 -4.56 -0.14
N GLY A 334 0.13 -4.98 -1.36
CA GLY A 334 -0.16 -6.37 -1.70
C GLY A 334 1.06 -7.13 -2.21
N ALA A 335 2.02 -6.44 -2.82
CA ALA A 335 3.26 -7.05 -3.29
C ALA A 335 4.19 -7.45 -2.13
N ALA A 336 4.33 -6.60 -1.12
CA ALA A 336 5.17 -6.87 0.06
C ALA A 336 4.78 -8.16 0.82
N PRO A 337 3.50 -8.45 1.12
CA PRO A 337 3.11 -9.68 1.79
C PRO A 337 3.41 -10.94 0.98
N LEU A 338 3.33 -10.90 -0.36
CA LEU A 338 3.72 -12.03 -1.19
C LEU A 338 5.21 -12.35 -1.02
N VAL A 339 6.07 -11.32 -0.99
CA VAL A 339 7.51 -11.49 -0.75
C VAL A 339 7.79 -11.93 0.68
N SER A 340 7.06 -11.40 1.68
CA SER A 340 7.16 -11.82 3.07
C SER A 340 6.81 -13.29 3.25
N GLY A 341 5.79 -13.76 2.54
CA GLY A 341 5.42 -15.16 2.49
C GLY A 341 6.52 -16.05 1.89
N VAL A 342 7.15 -15.61 0.79
CA VAL A 342 8.30 -16.33 0.20
C VAL A 342 9.49 -16.36 1.17
N ALA A 343 9.77 -15.26 1.88
CA ALA A 343 10.78 -15.25 2.92
C ALA A 343 10.45 -16.26 4.03
N ALA A 344 9.18 -16.38 4.41
CA ALA A 344 8.74 -17.41 5.38
C ALA A 344 8.89 -18.84 4.84
N LEU A 345 8.62 -19.08 3.55
CA LEU A 345 8.88 -20.39 2.92
C LEU A 345 10.37 -20.75 2.97
N ILE A 346 11.25 -19.79 2.65
CA ILE A 346 12.71 -20.00 2.72
C ILE A 346 13.15 -20.28 4.14
N ARG A 347 12.71 -19.51 5.13
CA ARG A 347 13.00 -19.74 6.56
C ARG A 347 12.56 -21.12 7.05
N ALA A 348 11.40 -21.60 6.58
CA ALA A 348 10.90 -22.93 6.96
C ALA A 348 11.75 -24.06 6.35
N LYS A 349 12.24 -23.89 5.12
CA LYS A 349 13.05 -24.90 4.43
C LYS A 349 14.52 -24.85 4.83
N TYR A 350 15.04 -23.66 5.09
CA TYR A 350 16.45 -23.39 5.39
C TYR A 350 16.58 -22.56 6.68
N PRO A 351 16.28 -23.14 7.84
CA PRO A 351 16.27 -22.41 9.11
C PRO A 351 17.66 -21.89 9.54
N GLU A 352 18.73 -22.40 8.93
CA GLU A 352 20.10 -21.96 9.17
C GLU A 352 20.51 -20.70 8.41
N LEU A 353 19.74 -20.30 7.37
CA LEU A 353 20.06 -19.10 6.60
C LEU A 353 19.80 -17.84 7.41
N THR A 354 20.75 -16.92 7.39
CA THR A 354 20.61 -15.59 8.00
C THR A 354 19.64 -14.71 7.22
N ALA A 355 19.12 -13.63 7.84
CA ALA A 355 18.24 -12.68 7.17
C ALA A 355 18.85 -12.10 5.88
N PRO A 356 20.14 -11.69 5.84
CA PRO A 356 20.79 -11.33 4.58
C PRO A 356 20.77 -12.44 3.54
N GLN A 357 21.01 -13.69 3.95
CA GLN A 357 21.01 -14.81 3.02
C GLN A 357 19.60 -15.12 2.48
N VAL A 358 18.55 -15.00 3.31
CA VAL A 358 17.16 -15.12 2.83
C VAL A 358 16.86 -14.07 1.77
N ILE A 359 17.23 -12.82 2.02
CA ILE A 359 17.06 -11.72 1.07
C ILE A 359 17.89 -11.97 -0.20
N ASN A 360 19.17 -12.32 -0.05
CA ASN A 360 20.06 -12.61 -1.17
C ASN A 360 19.50 -13.75 -2.05
N ARG A 361 18.93 -14.77 -1.42
CA ARG A 361 18.31 -15.88 -2.15
C ARG A 361 17.13 -15.42 -3.00
N ILE A 362 16.26 -14.55 -2.47
CA ILE A 362 15.14 -13.97 -3.21
C ILE A 362 15.64 -13.18 -4.42
N ILE A 363 16.62 -12.30 -4.23
CA ILE A 363 17.11 -11.44 -5.33
C ILE A 363 17.97 -12.18 -6.36
N MET A 364 18.74 -13.19 -5.94
CA MET A 364 19.58 -13.99 -6.84
C MET A 364 18.76 -14.93 -7.73
N THR A 365 17.57 -15.30 -7.32
CA THR A 365 16.67 -16.18 -8.08
C THR A 365 15.57 -15.42 -8.81
N ALA A 366 15.56 -14.09 -8.70
CA ALA A 366 14.61 -13.24 -9.42
C ALA A 366 14.77 -13.40 -10.94
N ARG A 367 13.66 -13.32 -11.66
CA ARG A 367 13.67 -13.27 -13.12
C ARG A 367 14.01 -11.84 -13.56
N ASP A 368 15.16 -11.66 -14.18
CA ASP A 368 15.60 -10.34 -14.66
C ASP A 368 14.55 -9.68 -15.56
N ALA A 369 14.32 -8.38 -15.38
CA ALA A 369 13.33 -7.61 -16.11
C ALA A 369 13.73 -6.14 -16.19
N GLY A 370 13.32 -5.46 -17.23
CA GLY A 370 13.68 -4.06 -17.46
C GLY A 370 15.08 -3.91 -18.03
N ILE A 371 15.92 -3.10 -17.39
CA ILE A 371 17.32 -2.95 -17.75
C ILE A 371 18.09 -4.13 -17.12
N PRO A 372 18.93 -4.84 -17.88
CA PRO A 372 19.67 -5.98 -17.33
C PRO A 372 20.40 -5.68 -16.02
N GLY A 373 20.20 -6.53 -15.01
CA GLY A 373 20.70 -6.35 -13.66
C GLY A 373 19.78 -5.49 -12.79
N GLN A 374 20.31 -4.89 -11.73
CA GLN A 374 19.51 -4.07 -10.83
C GLN A 374 19.07 -2.75 -11.49
N ASP A 375 17.78 -2.44 -11.42
CA ASP A 375 17.22 -1.17 -11.88
C ASP A 375 16.27 -0.52 -10.86
N THR A 376 15.79 0.69 -11.14
CA THR A 376 14.97 1.49 -10.21
C THR A 376 13.49 1.12 -10.21
N ILE A 377 13.08 0.17 -11.04
CA ILE A 377 11.68 -0.22 -11.26
C ILE A 377 11.43 -1.65 -10.78
N TYR A 378 12.25 -2.59 -11.25
CA TYR A 378 12.13 -4.02 -10.92
C TYR A 378 13.10 -4.47 -9.81
N GLY A 379 14.04 -3.59 -9.39
CA GLY A 379 15.12 -3.99 -8.50
C GLY A 379 16.02 -5.01 -9.17
N HIS A 380 16.21 -6.18 -8.58
CA HIS A 380 16.94 -7.29 -9.17
C HIS A 380 16.08 -8.14 -10.11
N GLY A 381 14.80 -7.83 -10.28
CA GLY A 381 13.89 -8.54 -11.18
C GLY A 381 12.55 -8.86 -10.55
N ILE A 382 11.86 -9.80 -11.17
CA ILE A 382 10.52 -10.27 -10.79
C ILE A 382 10.64 -11.47 -9.87
N LEU A 383 9.86 -11.49 -8.80
CA LEU A 383 9.78 -12.60 -7.84
C LEU A 383 9.55 -13.95 -8.55
N ASP A 384 10.32 -14.95 -8.15
CA ASP A 384 10.14 -16.36 -8.52
C ASP A 384 10.21 -17.22 -7.25
N ALA A 385 9.06 -17.56 -6.69
CA ALA A 385 8.98 -18.29 -5.43
C ALA A 385 9.52 -19.74 -5.56
N ALA A 386 9.27 -20.38 -6.69
CA ALA A 386 9.77 -21.73 -6.96
C ALA A 386 11.30 -21.75 -6.98
N ALA A 387 11.91 -20.83 -7.70
CA ALA A 387 13.35 -20.72 -7.76
C ALA A 387 13.95 -20.31 -6.39
N ALA A 388 13.31 -19.35 -5.70
CA ALA A 388 13.76 -18.90 -4.38
C ALA A 388 13.76 -20.02 -3.34
N VAL A 389 12.80 -20.92 -3.37
CA VAL A 389 12.70 -22.05 -2.44
C VAL A 389 13.54 -23.24 -2.89
N ASN A 390 13.62 -23.54 -4.20
CA ASN A 390 14.08 -24.84 -4.69
C ASN A 390 15.43 -24.84 -5.40
N ALA A 391 15.95 -23.65 -5.82
CA ALA A 391 17.24 -23.61 -6.52
C ALA A 391 18.39 -24.13 -5.64
N ASP A 392 19.23 -24.99 -6.23
CA ASP A 392 20.48 -25.42 -5.61
C ASP A 392 21.55 -24.36 -5.91
N LEU A 393 21.72 -23.45 -4.94
CA LEU A 393 22.68 -22.34 -5.06
C LEU A 393 23.36 -22.04 -3.71
N ALA A 394 24.62 -21.67 -3.78
CA ALA A 394 25.34 -21.13 -2.65
C ALA A 394 24.93 -19.66 -2.44
N VAL A 395 24.42 -19.34 -1.27
CA VAL A 395 23.99 -17.98 -0.93
C VAL A 395 25.09 -17.31 -0.13
N PRO A 396 25.64 -16.15 -0.59
CA PRO A 396 26.66 -15.44 0.15
C PRO A 396 26.11 -14.85 1.45
N GLU A 397 26.96 -14.78 2.47
CA GLU A 397 26.64 -14.08 3.73
C GLU A 397 26.70 -12.55 3.54
N GLU A 398 27.51 -12.09 2.61
CA GLU A 398 27.60 -10.67 2.25
C GLU A 398 26.25 -10.16 1.73
N ARG A 399 25.83 -9.00 2.21
CA ARG A 399 24.57 -8.37 1.77
C ARG A 399 24.69 -7.87 0.34
N LEU A 400 23.79 -8.30 -0.53
CA LEU A 400 23.69 -7.86 -1.92
C LEU A 400 22.73 -6.67 -2.10
N LEU A 401 21.79 -6.46 -1.17
CA LEU A 401 20.99 -5.24 -1.14
C LEU A 401 21.83 -4.03 -0.79
N GLY A 402 21.58 -2.91 -1.49
CA GLY A 402 22.26 -1.65 -1.20
C GLY A 402 23.50 -1.42 -2.05
N ALA A 403 23.50 -1.85 -3.31
CA ALA A 403 24.53 -1.51 -4.28
C ALA A 403 24.76 0.01 -4.29
N GLY A 404 25.83 0.47 -3.67
CA GLY A 404 26.14 1.90 -3.49
C GLY A 404 26.84 2.23 -2.18
N GLY A 405 27.07 1.24 -1.29
CA GLY A 405 27.98 1.39 -0.16
C GLY A 405 27.41 1.22 1.24
N VAL A 406 26.14 1.48 1.52
CA VAL A 406 25.53 1.23 2.84
C VAL A 406 24.53 0.10 2.75
N VAL A 407 24.90 -1.06 3.30
CA VAL A 407 24.15 -2.31 3.16
C VAL A 407 23.48 -2.76 4.45
N SER A 408 23.74 -2.08 5.60
CA SER A 408 23.19 -2.44 6.90
C SER A 408 22.92 -1.22 7.76
N MET A 409 21.98 -1.37 8.72
CA MET A 409 21.69 -0.30 9.70
C MET A 409 22.91 -0.02 10.59
N ALA A 410 23.66 -1.05 10.98
CA ALA A 410 24.88 -0.86 11.76
C ALA A 410 25.86 0.07 11.04
N GLN A 411 26.14 -0.20 9.76
CA GLN A 411 27.02 0.61 8.94
C GLN A 411 26.48 2.03 8.73
N TYR A 412 25.15 2.17 8.52
CA TYR A 412 24.52 3.47 8.36
C TYR A 412 24.67 4.34 9.61
N ILE A 413 24.37 3.79 10.79
CA ILE A 413 24.50 4.49 12.06
C ILE A 413 25.96 4.92 12.31
N GLU A 414 26.90 4.02 12.08
CA GLU A 414 28.32 4.32 12.23
C GLU A 414 28.77 5.45 11.30
N THR A 415 28.32 5.42 10.05
CA THR A 415 28.78 6.37 9.03
C THR A 415 28.08 7.72 9.14
N TYR A 416 26.76 7.76 9.41
CA TYR A 416 25.97 8.98 9.23
C TYR A 416 25.35 9.54 10.52
N ARG A 417 25.20 8.71 11.57
CA ARG A 417 24.54 9.15 12.80
C ARG A 417 25.49 9.50 13.95
N ARG A 418 26.66 8.86 14.00
CA ARG A 418 27.64 9.09 15.09
C ARG A 418 28.56 10.28 14.88
N GLY A 419 28.43 11.00 13.77
CA GLY A 419 29.19 12.22 13.51
C GLY A 419 30.69 12.03 13.22
N GLU A 420 31.17 10.81 13.24
CA GLU A 420 32.52 10.48 12.80
C GLU A 420 32.46 10.09 11.32
N VAL A 421 32.75 11.04 10.45
CA VAL A 421 33.07 10.73 9.05
C VAL A 421 34.39 9.94 9.10
N PRO A 422 34.43 8.65 8.69
CA PRO A 422 35.69 7.94 8.62
C PRO A 422 36.66 8.77 7.79
N PRO A 423 37.90 8.95 8.21
CA PRO A 423 38.86 9.61 7.36
C PRO A 423 38.92 8.87 6.02
N PRO A 424 38.97 9.59 4.88
CA PRO A 424 39.11 8.94 3.59
C PRO A 424 40.26 7.94 3.69
N PRO A 425 40.12 6.73 3.08
CA PRO A 425 41.20 5.76 3.10
C PRO A 425 42.50 6.48 2.67
N PRO A 426 43.61 6.22 3.35
CA PRO A 426 44.89 6.82 2.93
C PRO A 426 45.02 6.56 1.43
N PRO A 427 45.43 7.55 0.64
CA PRO A 427 45.66 7.32 -0.77
C PRO A 427 46.57 6.09 -0.86
N GLU A 428 46.04 5.05 -1.51
CA GLU A 428 46.80 3.83 -1.77
C GLU A 428 48.15 4.30 -2.28
N ALA A 429 49.22 3.96 -1.56
CA ALA A 429 50.53 4.47 -1.87
C ALA A 429 50.78 4.17 -3.35
N ALA A 430 50.81 5.23 -4.15
CA ALA A 430 50.89 5.12 -5.58
C ALA A 430 51.99 4.09 -5.90
N ALA A 431 51.54 2.92 -6.39
CA ALA A 431 52.46 1.95 -6.94
C ALA A 431 53.35 2.76 -7.89
N SER A 432 54.66 2.75 -7.63
CA SER A 432 55.65 3.48 -8.38
C SER A 432 55.31 3.37 -9.87
N GLU A 433 54.77 4.44 -10.44
CA GLU A 433 54.42 4.48 -11.85
C GLU A 433 55.73 4.30 -12.61
N GLU A 434 55.90 3.16 -13.27
CA GLU A 434 56.83 3.08 -14.39
C GLU A 434 56.48 4.22 -15.36
N PRO A 435 57.47 5.03 -15.82
CA PRO A 435 57.17 6.14 -16.71
C PRO A 435 56.46 5.59 -17.95
N LEU A 436 55.22 6.01 -18.13
CA LEU A 436 54.44 5.72 -19.33
C LEU A 436 55.19 6.27 -20.55
N PRO A 437 55.22 5.52 -21.66
CA PRO A 437 55.82 6.02 -22.89
C PRO A 437 55.10 7.28 -23.34
N ASP A 438 55.84 8.30 -23.80
CA ASP A 438 55.35 9.56 -24.35
C ASP A 438 54.22 9.29 -25.38
N ILE A 439 53.00 9.46 -24.95
CA ILE A 439 51.83 9.46 -25.86
C ILE A 439 51.73 10.90 -26.36
N PRO A 440 51.82 11.15 -27.68
CA PRO A 440 51.66 12.50 -28.21
C PRO A 440 50.28 13.04 -27.79
N GLU A 441 50.24 14.25 -27.22
CA GLU A 441 49.05 14.92 -26.81
C GLU A 441 48.02 14.92 -27.98
N PRO A 442 46.78 14.45 -27.75
CA PRO A 442 45.76 14.54 -28.78
C PRO A 442 45.50 16.03 -29.05
N THR A 443 45.75 16.47 -30.28
CA THR A 443 45.32 17.79 -30.72
C THR A 443 43.82 17.90 -30.63
N VAL A 444 43.33 18.54 -29.56
CA VAL A 444 41.90 18.87 -29.41
C VAL A 444 41.59 19.88 -30.51
N PRO A 445 40.65 19.60 -31.45
CA PRO A 445 40.22 20.59 -32.40
C PRO A 445 39.69 21.81 -31.65
N ALA A 446 40.12 23.01 -32.00
CA ALA A 446 39.63 24.23 -31.42
C ALA A 446 38.09 24.23 -31.50
N ALA A 447 37.45 24.46 -30.36
CA ALA A 447 35.98 24.54 -30.29
C ALA A 447 35.50 25.61 -31.27
N GLN A 448 34.81 25.19 -32.32
CA GLN A 448 34.11 26.13 -33.19
C GLN A 448 32.98 26.76 -32.36
N GLU A 449 32.99 28.08 -32.24
CA GLU A 449 31.90 28.83 -31.69
C GLU A 449 30.61 28.41 -32.43
N ARG A 450 29.75 27.75 -31.74
CA ARG A 450 28.41 27.45 -32.24
C ARG A 450 27.71 28.76 -32.39
N ALA A 451 27.42 29.21 -33.63
CA ALA A 451 26.54 30.32 -33.87
C ALA A 451 25.26 30.12 -33.07
N SER A 452 25.00 31.04 -32.16
CA SER A 452 23.77 31.01 -31.36
C SER A 452 22.60 31.32 -32.31
N THR A 453 21.98 30.28 -32.87
CA THR A 453 20.67 30.40 -33.46
C THR A 453 19.70 30.68 -32.32
N SER A 454 19.40 31.93 -32.07
CA SER A 454 18.29 32.35 -31.22
C SER A 454 17.00 31.78 -31.83
N SER A 455 16.60 30.62 -31.35
CA SER A 455 15.30 30.03 -31.71
C SER A 455 14.21 30.93 -31.14
N SER A 456 13.45 31.57 -32.02
CA SER A 456 12.26 32.35 -31.66
C SER A 456 11.08 31.48 -31.23
N LEU A 457 11.25 30.15 -31.18
CA LEU A 457 10.25 29.17 -30.75
C LEU A 457 9.61 29.46 -29.39
N PRO A 458 10.35 29.81 -28.31
CA PRO A 458 9.73 30.13 -27.03
C PRO A 458 8.80 31.36 -27.10
N ALA A 459 9.16 32.36 -27.89
CA ALA A 459 8.34 33.57 -28.03
C ALA A 459 7.01 33.32 -28.76
N PHE A 460 7.02 32.50 -29.80
CA PHE A 460 5.78 32.13 -30.51
C PHE A 460 4.86 31.28 -29.64
N ILE A 461 5.40 30.42 -28.77
CA ILE A 461 4.59 29.64 -27.81
C ILE A 461 3.95 30.56 -26.78
N VAL A 462 4.70 31.45 -26.17
CA VAL A 462 4.17 32.40 -25.16
C VAL A 462 3.13 33.33 -25.74
N PHE A 463 3.37 33.90 -26.90
CA PHE A 463 2.40 34.81 -27.56
C PHE A 463 1.18 34.03 -28.11
N GLY A 464 1.36 32.81 -28.59
CA GLY A 464 0.29 31.94 -29.05
C GLY A 464 -0.69 31.55 -27.93
N PHE A 465 -0.16 31.07 -26.80
CA PHE A 465 -0.99 30.73 -25.63
C PHE A 465 -1.58 31.99 -24.98
N GLY A 466 -0.83 33.07 -24.85
CA GLY A 466 -1.35 34.35 -24.36
C GLY A 466 -2.51 34.88 -25.18
N GLY A 467 -2.42 34.84 -26.52
CA GLY A 467 -3.49 35.19 -27.44
C GLY A 467 -4.74 34.31 -27.30
N LEU A 468 -4.56 33.00 -27.16
CA LEU A 468 -5.67 32.05 -26.95
C LEU A 468 -6.42 32.32 -25.64
N ILE A 469 -5.71 32.57 -24.57
CA ILE A 469 -6.31 32.91 -23.26
C ILE A 469 -7.10 34.20 -23.36
N LEU A 470 -6.58 35.21 -24.04
CA LEU A 470 -7.27 36.49 -24.25
C LEU A 470 -8.59 36.31 -25.04
N VAL A 471 -8.59 35.49 -26.09
CA VAL A 471 -9.79 35.18 -26.88
C VAL A 471 -10.84 34.46 -26.03
N ILE A 472 -10.44 33.51 -25.19
CA ILE A 472 -11.34 32.80 -24.28
C ILE A 472 -11.96 33.77 -23.25
N LEU A 473 -11.16 34.65 -22.67
CA LEU A 473 -11.65 35.65 -21.71
C LEU A 473 -12.61 36.66 -22.34
N LEU A 474 -12.29 37.16 -23.52
CA LEU A 474 -13.16 38.10 -24.26
C LEU A 474 -14.46 37.41 -24.71
N GLY A 475 -14.37 36.16 -25.19
CA GLY A 475 -15.54 35.37 -25.57
C GLY A 475 -16.44 35.06 -24.37
N GLY A 476 -15.86 34.67 -23.25
CA GLY A 476 -16.58 34.43 -22.00
C GLY A 476 -17.28 35.67 -21.48
N THR A 477 -16.59 36.81 -21.47
CA THR A 477 -17.17 38.11 -21.05
C THR A 477 -18.32 38.55 -21.98
N TYR A 478 -18.15 38.38 -23.29
CA TYR A 478 -19.21 38.67 -24.27
C TYR A 478 -20.45 37.79 -24.02
N GLN A 479 -20.26 36.52 -23.77
CA GLN A 479 -21.34 35.56 -23.49
C GLN A 479 -22.12 35.95 -22.21
N VAL A 480 -21.41 36.29 -21.13
CA VAL A 480 -22.03 36.75 -19.87
C VAL A 480 -22.83 38.04 -20.06
N VAL A 481 -22.27 39.02 -20.75
CA VAL A 481 -22.97 40.30 -21.07
C VAL A 481 -24.20 40.04 -21.94
N ARG A 482 -24.12 39.15 -22.91
CA ARG A 482 -25.24 38.77 -23.77
C ARG A 482 -26.38 38.15 -22.96
N ILE A 483 -26.08 37.14 -22.11
CA ILE A 483 -27.06 36.49 -21.24
C ILE A 483 -27.71 37.49 -20.28
N HIS A 484 -26.93 38.41 -19.73
CA HIS A 484 -27.45 39.44 -18.83
C HIS A 484 -28.39 40.42 -19.56
N ARG A 485 -28.09 40.78 -20.82
CA ARG A 485 -28.98 41.61 -21.65
C ARG A 485 -30.26 40.90 -22.09
N GLU A 486 -30.19 39.59 -22.38
CA GLU A 486 -31.36 38.78 -22.71
C GLU A 486 -32.28 38.61 -21.49
N ASN A 487 -31.72 38.37 -20.30
CA ASN A 487 -32.48 38.28 -19.04
C ASN A 487 -33.15 39.63 -18.67
N ASN A 488 -32.47 40.74 -18.86
CA ASN A 488 -33.05 42.07 -18.61
C ASN A 488 -34.15 42.43 -19.62
N ARG A 489 -34.12 41.96 -20.86
CA ARG A 489 -35.18 42.11 -21.85
C ARG A 489 -36.40 41.25 -21.55
N ALA A 490 -36.20 40.05 -21.03
CA ALA A 490 -37.27 39.16 -20.60
C ALA A 490 -37.98 39.65 -19.32
N GLY A 491 -37.29 40.42 -18.46
CA GLY A 491 -37.87 41.05 -17.28
C GLY A 491 -38.72 42.28 -17.58
N ALA A 492 -38.41 43.00 -18.67
CA ALA A 492 -39.13 44.22 -19.07
C ALA A 492 -40.45 43.99 -19.81
N SER A 493 -40.76 42.76 -20.24
CA SER A 493 -42.01 42.40 -20.93
C SER A 493 -43.11 41.83 -20.00
N ARG A 494 -42.93 41.89 -18.69
CA ARG A 494 -43.89 41.35 -17.69
C ARG A 494 -44.55 42.42 -16.79
N SER A 495 -44.62 43.65 -17.20
CA SER A 495 -45.34 44.67 -16.45
C SER A 495 -46.33 45.38 -17.35
N GLU A 496 -47.55 44.86 -17.45
CA GLU A 496 -48.83 45.60 -17.51
C GLU A 496 -49.99 44.60 -17.56
N PRO A 497 -50.92 44.58 -16.55
CA PRO A 497 -52.24 43.98 -16.73
C PRO A 497 -53.27 45.06 -17.12
N PRO A 498 -54.19 44.82 -18.03
CA PRO A 498 -55.26 45.80 -18.38
C PRO A 498 -56.33 45.84 -17.30
N LEU A 499 -56.71 47.09 -16.98
CA LEU A 499 -57.93 47.44 -16.27
C LEU A 499 -59.15 47.05 -17.11
N ASP A 500 -60.07 46.28 -16.57
CA ASP A 500 -61.46 46.36 -16.99
C ASP A 500 -62.43 46.38 -15.80
N ARG A 501 -63.44 47.29 -15.99
CA ARG A 501 -64.48 47.65 -15.04
C ARG A 501 -65.64 46.68 -15.16
N GLY A 502 -66.28 46.40 -14.05
CA GLY A 502 -67.71 46.15 -14.16
C GLY A 502 -68.33 45.21 -13.19
N ALA A 503 -68.97 45.83 -12.20
CA ALA A 503 -70.30 45.54 -11.66
C ALA A 503 -70.54 44.36 -10.74
N SER A 504 -70.81 44.72 -9.49
CA SER A 504 -72.00 44.38 -8.70
C SER A 504 -72.24 42.94 -8.28
N GLY A 505 -72.40 42.78 -6.98
CA GLY A 505 -73.19 41.70 -6.39
C GLY A 505 -72.67 41.16 -5.04
N ASN A 506 -73.10 41.82 -3.98
CA ASN A 506 -73.10 41.33 -2.60
C ASN A 506 -74.35 40.49 -2.40
N PRO A 507 -74.61 39.77 -1.32
CA PRO A 507 -73.83 39.41 -0.14
C PRO A 507 -74.09 37.96 0.39
N ALA A 508 -73.50 37.73 1.57
CA ALA A 508 -73.94 36.80 2.67
C ALA A 508 -73.25 35.42 2.68
N SER A 509 -72.66 35.17 3.66
CA SER A 509 -72.79 34.77 5.02
C SER A 509 -72.07 33.50 5.38
N THR A 510 -71.40 33.61 6.49
CA THR A 510 -71.37 32.72 7.66
C THR A 510 -70.49 31.50 7.64
N ASP A 511 -69.66 31.60 8.64
CA ASP A 511 -69.33 30.63 9.69
C ASP A 511 -68.23 29.61 9.41
N ALA A 512 -67.24 29.83 10.11
CA ALA A 512 -66.91 29.33 11.46
C ALA A 512 -65.97 28.12 11.47
N LEU A 513 -64.96 28.33 12.21
CA LEU A 513 -64.33 27.44 13.19
C LEU A 513 -63.25 26.45 12.75
N ASP A 514 -62.14 26.78 13.32
CA ASP A 514 -61.32 25.91 14.18
C ASP A 514 -60.37 24.90 13.54
N GLY A 515 -59.15 25.09 13.87
CA GLY A 515 -58.48 24.25 14.79
C GLY A 515 -57.04 23.92 14.38
N ARG A 516 -56.11 24.62 14.99
CA ARG A 516 -54.90 24.04 15.60
C ARG A 516 -54.07 23.04 14.77
N SER A 517 -52.83 23.27 14.58
CA SER A 517 -51.74 23.25 15.55
C SER A 517 -50.64 22.26 15.14
N ALA A 518 -49.44 22.75 15.25
CA ALA A 518 -48.22 22.07 15.62
C ALA A 518 -47.50 21.27 14.51
N ALA A 519 -46.37 21.68 14.10
CA ALA A 519 -45.06 21.73 14.74
C ALA A 519 -44.26 20.45 14.59
N SER A 520 -43.05 20.70 14.32
CA SER A 520 -41.81 19.93 14.56
C SER A 520 -41.38 19.02 13.42
N ASP A 521 -40.27 19.21 12.91
CA ASP A 521 -38.89 19.20 13.42
C ASP A 521 -38.10 18.02 12.85
N SER A 522 -36.98 18.37 12.33
CA SER A 522 -35.70 17.65 12.37
C SER A 522 -35.58 16.27 11.70
N ARG A 523 -34.77 16.09 10.80
CA ARG A 523 -33.33 15.89 10.76
C ARG A 523 -32.88 15.66 9.33
#